data_bc8af378e5dafe1054b6d84b6a230055
#
_entry.id   bc8af378e5dafe1054b6d84b6a230055
#
_cell.length_a   1.000
_cell.length_b   1.000
_cell.length_c   1.000
_cell.angle_alpha   90.00
_cell.angle_beta   90.00
_cell.angle_gamma   90.00
#
_symmetry.space_group_name_H-M   'P 1'
#
loop_
_entity.id
_entity.type
_entity.pdbx_description
1 polymer ?
#
loop_
_entity_poly.entity_id
_entity_poly.type
_entity_poly.pdbx_seq_one_letter_code
_entity_poly.pdbx_strand_id
1 'polypeptide(L)'
;MFLKRFALFAASAILAFPALAQYQDAAPQPETGKVILTLEDALKVALSENTSVKVADMEIERQQYARKGSYAALLPQVSASGMYSYALKKQKVYFGSDKQDDEGGSSGGGGMAGMMASLMNPIMYYINELYAGTGVPFVPYVDPDAGKESGGSSEPMEMGRTHSITFGLSAQMPLVNFQLWESLRLTGDQVELAVEQARESRLGTVASVKQAYYGILFAKEAYKVYNSVYENAVENFRLTEMRYNAAKASELDLTRAKANVAAAIPNLYNAENSVELALWQLKAVMGVDLERNIDVAGTLEEYAGQMFSDIAEGEGASLDGNSQLRQLAQQAEMLSRQIRMQQYAYLPTLALTFSYSYLTQSDIFNLSQWKWFPSSTIGLSLSIPIFSGGQRYHAIKQTRVQADELDLQRENAERQLRIGIRQSLGTMDTAMRTYDASKEALASAEKAYDIAVKSYQLGKSTLTDLNNVELTLTQSRLAVSQAIYNFVIAKAGLEQTLGYDFNAN
;
A
#
# COMPACT_ATOMS: atom_id res chain seq x y z
N MET A 1 -13.19 -50.26 19.18
CA MET A 1 -13.42 -50.27 17.73
C MET A 1 -13.57 -48.87 17.15
N PHE A 2 -13.85 -47.83 17.96
CA PHE A 2 -14.06 -46.43 17.55
C PHE A 2 -12.74 -45.60 17.37
N LEU A 3 -11.70 -45.89 18.10
CA LEU A 3 -10.40 -45.18 18.00
C LEU A 3 -9.64 -45.37 16.67
N LYS A 4 -9.87 -46.50 15.96
CA LYS A 4 -9.25 -46.76 14.65
C LYS A 4 -9.91 -46.03 13.50
N ARG A 5 -11.14 -45.52 13.64
CA ARG A 5 -11.84 -44.77 12.60
C ARG A 5 -11.58 -43.26 12.66
N PHE A 6 -11.16 -42.74 13.82
CA PHE A 6 -10.83 -41.32 13.98
C PHE A 6 -9.41 -41.00 13.47
N ALA A 7 -8.49 -41.95 13.54
CA ALA A 7 -7.14 -41.77 12.99
C ALA A 7 -7.09 -41.79 11.46
N LEU A 8 -8.11 -42.35 10.78
CA LEU A 8 -8.18 -42.36 9.31
C LEU A 8 -8.79 -41.06 8.73
N PHE A 9 -9.58 -40.31 9.52
CA PHE A 9 -10.17 -39.04 9.04
C PHE A 9 -9.23 -37.84 9.23
N ALA A 10 -8.27 -37.90 10.16
CA ALA A 10 -7.24 -36.88 10.34
C ALA A 10 -6.08 -37.01 9.33
N ALA A 11 -5.89 -38.22 8.74
CA ALA A 11 -4.83 -38.46 7.77
C ALA A 11 -5.20 -38.13 6.32
N SER A 12 -6.48 -37.93 5.99
CA SER A 12 -6.95 -37.64 4.63
C SER A 12 -7.09 -36.14 4.31
N ALA A 13 -6.89 -35.25 5.29
CA ALA A 13 -6.97 -33.80 5.08
C ALA A 13 -5.62 -33.12 4.76
N ILE A 14 -4.50 -33.87 4.71
CA ILE A 14 -3.15 -33.30 4.55
C ILE A 14 -2.55 -33.55 3.14
N LEU A 15 -3.26 -34.21 2.22
CA LEU A 15 -2.72 -34.52 0.89
C LEU A 15 -3.54 -33.93 -0.26
N ALA A 16 -3.72 -32.62 -0.26
CA ALA A 16 -4.09 -31.89 -1.46
C ALA A 16 -3.35 -30.55 -1.51
N PHE A 17 -2.02 -30.57 -1.49
CA PHE A 17 -1.24 -29.50 -2.07
C PHE A 17 -1.16 -29.77 -3.58
N PRO A 18 -1.67 -28.88 -4.44
CA PRO A 18 -1.35 -28.96 -5.86
C PRO A 18 0.15 -28.74 -6.02
N ALA A 19 0.78 -29.64 -6.76
CA ALA A 19 2.17 -29.53 -7.19
C ALA A 19 2.40 -28.10 -7.72
N LEU A 20 3.33 -27.38 -7.08
CA LEU A 20 3.93 -26.19 -7.64
C LEU A 20 4.54 -26.60 -9.00
N ALA A 21 3.88 -26.22 -10.08
CA ALA A 21 4.48 -26.22 -11.38
C ALA A 21 5.79 -25.41 -11.24
N GLN A 22 6.92 -26.09 -11.41
CA GLN A 22 8.21 -25.43 -11.60
C GLN A 22 8.08 -24.60 -12.86
N TYR A 23 7.86 -23.30 -12.69
CA TYR A 23 8.13 -22.32 -13.71
C TYR A 23 9.66 -22.37 -13.91
N GLN A 24 10.09 -23.14 -14.90
CA GLN A 24 11.43 -22.99 -15.45
C GLN A 24 11.40 -21.65 -16.19
N ASP A 25 11.87 -20.59 -15.50
CA ASP A 25 12.33 -19.41 -16.19
C ASP A 25 13.40 -19.85 -17.19
N ALA A 26 13.01 -19.93 -18.45
CA ALA A 26 13.98 -19.96 -19.53
C ALA A 26 14.74 -18.64 -19.43
N ALA A 27 15.97 -18.68 -18.95
CA ALA A 27 16.87 -17.55 -18.92
C ALA A 27 16.86 -16.95 -20.35
N PRO A 28 16.51 -15.65 -20.51
CA PRO A 28 16.56 -15.02 -21.81
C PRO A 28 18.01 -15.12 -22.30
N GLN A 29 18.20 -15.72 -23.50
CA GLN A 29 19.49 -15.72 -24.14
C GLN A 29 19.91 -14.26 -24.36
N PRO A 30 21.15 -13.87 -24.07
CA PRO A 30 21.61 -12.50 -24.31
C PRO A 30 21.51 -12.23 -25.81
N GLU A 31 20.55 -11.39 -26.20
CA GLU A 31 20.50 -10.82 -27.54
C GLU A 31 21.78 -9.98 -27.71
N THR A 32 22.70 -10.44 -28.53
CA THR A 32 24.02 -9.82 -28.78
C THR A 32 23.93 -8.57 -29.65
N GLY A 33 22.76 -8.03 -29.89
CA GLY A 33 22.53 -6.80 -30.67
C GLY A 33 22.24 -5.60 -29.76
N LYS A 34 22.78 -4.43 -30.10
CA LYS A 34 22.41 -3.13 -29.49
C LYS A 34 20.97 -2.82 -29.87
N VAL A 35 20.04 -2.81 -28.89
CA VAL A 35 18.62 -2.50 -29.10
C VAL A 35 18.44 -0.99 -29.04
N ILE A 36 17.95 -0.39 -30.13
CA ILE A 36 17.65 1.05 -30.17
C ILE A 36 16.18 1.22 -29.81
N LEU A 37 15.89 1.95 -28.74
CA LEU A 37 14.55 2.19 -28.22
C LEU A 37 14.05 3.58 -28.58
N THR A 38 12.82 3.67 -29.06
CA THR A 38 12.09 4.94 -29.11
C THR A 38 11.54 5.27 -27.71
N LEU A 39 11.09 6.50 -27.49
CA LEU A 39 10.44 6.87 -26.23
C LEU A 39 9.21 5.98 -25.96
N GLU A 40 8.42 5.72 -26.98
CA GLU A 40 7.22 4.87 -26.90
C GLU A 40 7.55 3.43 -26.51
N ASP A 41 8.61 2.86 -27.10
CA ASP A 41 9.06 1.50 -26.76
C ASP A 41 9.58 1.45 -25.32
N ALA A 42 10.35 2.45 -24.89
CA ALA A 42 10.85 2.54 -23.52
C ALA A 42 9.69 2.64 -22.51
N LEU A 43 8.63 3.40 -22.82
CA LEU A 43 7.43 3.50 -21.98
C LEU A 43 6.67 2.17 -21.92
N LYS A 44 6.46 1.49 -23.05
CA LYS A 44 5.80 0.16 -23.09
C LYS A 44 6.56 -0.86 -22.25
N VAL A 45 7.89 -0.92 -22.40
CA VAL A 45 8.73 -1.84 -21.61
C VAL A 45 8.67 -1.48 -20.12
N ALA A 46 8.77 -0.20 -19.77
CA ALA A 46 8.70 0.22 -18.37
C ALA A 46 7.35 -0.12 -17.72
N LEU A 47 6.23 0.10 -18.40
CA LEU A 47 4.91 -0.23 -17.87
C LEU A 47 4.69 -1.74 -17.67
N SER A 48 5.42 -2.60 -18.42
CA SER A 48 5.35 -4.06 -18.26
C SER A 48 6.38 -4.61 -17.28
N GLU A 49 7.60 -4.03 -17.21
CA GLU A 49 8.73 -4.61 -16.49
C GLU A 49 9.07 -3.88 -15.20
N ASN A 50 8.69 -2.62 -15.04
CA ASN A 50 9.04 -1.82 -13.87
C ASN A 50 8.52 -2.46 -12.57
N THR A 51 9.41 -2.61 -11.59
CA THR A 51 9.11 -3.25 -10.30
C THR A 51 8.01 -2.52 -9.52
N SER A 52 8.00 -1.18 -9.55
CA SER A 52 6.98 -0.40 -8.83
C SER A 52 5.59 -0.60 -9.39
N VAL A 53 5.46 -0.72 -10.73
CA VAL A 53 4.19 -1.02 -11.41
C VAL A 53 3.74 -2.44 -11.06
N LYS A 54 4.63 -3.43 -11.15
CA LYS A 54 4.32 -4.82 -10.79
C LYS A 54 3.89 -4.95 -9.33
N VAL A 55 4.56 -4.27 -8.40
CA VAL A 55 4.17 -4.25 -6.98
C VAL A 55 2.79 -3.61 -6.78
N ALA A 56 2.51 -2.53 -7.51
CA ALA A 56 1.20 -1.87 -7.43
C ALA A 56 0.06 -2.76 -7.99
N ASP A 57 0.32 -3.51 -9.06
CA ASP A 57 -0.64 -4.48 -9.60
C ASP A 57 -0.87 -5.67 -8.65
N MET A 58 0.19 -6.17 -8.01
CA MET A 58 0.09 -7.19 -6.95
C MET A 58 -0.70 -6.67 -5.73
N GLU A 59 -0.59 -5.38 -5.40
CA GLU A 59 -1.36 -4.77 -4.33
C GLU A 59 -2.86 -4.77 -4.63
N ILE A 60 -3.26 -4.50 -5.88
CA ILE A 60 -4.66 -4.63 -6.31
C ILE A 60 -5.14 -6.08 -6.10
N GLU A 61 -4.35 -7.06 -6.54
CA GLU A 61 -4.68 -8.48 -6.38
C GLU A 61 -4.79 -8.85 -4.88
N ARG A 62 -3.87 -8.38 -4.05
CA ARG A 62 -3.91 -8.57 -2.59
C ARG A 62 -5.20 -8.02 -1.98
N GLN A 63 -5.61 -6.82 -2.35
CA GLN A 63 -6.86 -6.22 -1.87
C GLN A 63 -8.10 -6.96 -2.38
N GLN A 64 -8.07 -7.48 -3.61
CA GLN A 64 -9.15 -8.32 -4.12
C GLN A 64 -9.30 -9.62 -3.34
N TYR A 65 -8.18 -10.28 -2.96
CA TYR A 65 -8.23 -11.45 -2.08
C TYR A 65 -8.70 -11.09 -0.67
N ALA A 66 -8.27 -9.96 -0.11
CA ALA A 66 -8.76 -9.46 1.17
C ALA A 66 -10.28 -9.24 1.13
N ARG A 67 -10.80 -8.63 0.05
CA ARG A 67 -12.24 -8.47 -0.18
C ARG A 67 -12.95 -9.81 -0.28
N LYS A 68 -12.44 -10.78 -1.05
CA LYS A 68 -13.02 -12.13 -1.13
C LYS A 68 -12.99 -12.81 0.24
N GLY A 69 -11.90 -12.68 0.99
CA GLY A 69 -11.75 -13.20 2.34
C GLY A 69 -12.74 -12.58 3.33
N SER A 70 -13.06 -11.30 3.21
CA SER A 70 -14.01 -10.63 4.09
C SER A 70 -15.45 -11.19 3.96
N TYR A 71 -15.86 -11.65 2.77
CA TYR A 71 -17.15 -12.30 2.58
C TYR A 71 -17.26 -13.63 3.34
N ALA A 72 -16.13 -14.26 3.69
CA ALA A 72 -16.14 -15.47 4.51
C ALA A 72 -16.74 -15.23 5.90
N ALA A 73 -16.72 -13.98 6.40
CA ALA A 73 -17.35 -13.60 7.67
C ALA A 73 -18.89 -13.73 7.67
N LEU A 74 -19.53 -13.82 6.49
CA LEU A 74 -20.96 -14.09 6.35
C LEU A 74 -21.27 -15.57 6.41
N LEU A 75 -20.28 -16.45 6.22
CA LEU A 75 -20.44 -17.89 6.20
C LEU A 75 -20.32 -18.47 7.62
N PRO A 76 -20.86 -19.68 7.86
CA PRO A 76 -20.67 -20.35 9.12
C PRO A 76 -19.18 -20.54 9.45
N GLN A 77 -18.74 -20.02 10.59
CA GLN A 77 -17.41 -20.25 11.13
C GLN A 77 -17.45 -21.51 11.99
N VAL A 78 -16.77 -22.57 11.56
CA VAL A 78 -16.72 -23.84 12.27
C VAL A 78 -15.36 -24.01 12.93
N SER A 79 -15.36 -24.26 14.22
CA SER A 79 -14.14 -24.51 15.00
C SER A 79 -14.25 -25.80 15.81
N ALA A 80 -13.15 -26.49 15.96
CA ALA A 80 -13.00 -27.61 16.87
C ALA A 80 -12.10 -27.21 18.03
N SER A 81 -12.49 -27.56 19.24
CA SER A 81 -11.70 -27.31 20.45
C SER A 81 -11.59 -28.58 21.29
N GLY A 82 -10.45 -28.74 21.94
CA GLY A 82 -10.24 -29.80 22.91
C GLY A 82 -9.57 -29.21 24.15
N MET A 83 -10.10 -29.51 25.32
CA MET A 83 -9.57 -29.05 26.58
C MET A 83 -9.44 -30.22 27.55
N TYR A 84 -8.27 -30.36 28.18
CA TYR A 84 -8.08 -31.18 29.34
C TYR A 84 -7.85 -30.27 30.54
N SER A 85 -8.59 -30.51 31.62
CA SER A 85 -8.38 -29.82 32.89
C SER A 85 -8.20 -30.79 34.03
N TYR A 86 -7.27 -30.44 34.91
CA TYR A 86 -6.99 -31.15 36.14
C TYR A 86 -7.31 -30.22 37.31
N ALA A 87 -8.26 -30.64 38.16
CA ALA A 87 -8.64 -29.85 39.33
C ALA A 87 -7.65 -30.12 40.48
N LEU A 88 -6.80 -29.14 40.80
CA LEU A 88 -5.90 -29.19 41.94
C LEU A 88 -6.66 -29.21 43.26
N LYS A 89 -7.81 -28.54 43.35
CA LYS A 89 -8.77 -28.59 44.47
C LYS A 89 -10.16 -28.61 43.88
N LYS A 90 -10.97 -29.55 44.36
CA LYS A 90 -12.38 -29.60 43.97
C LYS A 90 -13.18 -28.50 44.67
N GLN A 91 -14.22 -28.02 44.00
CA GLN A 91 -15.14 -27.03 44.59
C GLN A 91 -15.93 -27.71 45.72
N LYS A 92 -15.93 -27.12 46.89
CA LYS A 92 -16.70 -27.54 48.02
C LYS A 92 -18.00 -26.76 48.06
N VAL A 93 -19.15 -27.46 48.04
CA VAL A 93 -20.44 -26.86 48.15
C VAL A 93 -21.06 -27.32 49.47
N TYR A 94 -21.48 -26.35 50.26
CA TYR A 94 -22.15 -26.59 51.53
C TYR A 94 -23.66 -26.68 51.23
N PHE A 95 -24.29 -27.83 51.45
CA PHE A 95 -25.74 -28.01 51.47
C PHE A 95 -26.14 -27.98 52.94
N GLY A 96 -26.18 -26.83 53.56
CA GLY A 96 -26.61 -26.66 54.95
C GLY A 96 -27.81 -25.75 55.06
N SER A 97 -28.80 -26.14 55.88
CA SER A 97 -29.77 -25.18 56.39
C SER A 97 -29.09 -24.36 57.48
N ASP A 98 -28.85 -23.10 57.21
CA ASP A 98 -28.42 -22.16 58.29
C ASP A 98 -29.44 -22.19 59.39
N LYS A 99 -29.01 -22.57 60.59
CA LYS A 99 -29.76 -22.24 61.82
C LYS A 99 -29.72 -20.73 61.95
N GLN A 100 -30.87 -20.14 61.84
CA GLN A 100 -31.12 -18.73 62.05
C GLN A 100 -30.89 -18.48 63.57
N ASP A 101 -29.69 -17.97 63.91
CA ASP A 101 -29.52 -17.22 65.14
C ASP A 101 -30.02 -15.80 64.88
N ASP A 102 -31.03 -15.41 65.69
CA ASP A 102 -31.61 -14.07 65.69
C ASP A 102 -30.50 -13.00 65.90
N GLU A 103 -30.20 -12.20 64.90
CA GLU A 103 -30.04 -10.76 64.94
C GLU A 103 -29.67 -10.25 63.52
N GLY A 104 -30.60 -9.59 62.91
CA GLY A 104 -30.49 -8.50 61.94
C GLY A 104 -29.55 -8.65 60.75
N GLY A 105 -29.99 -9.17 59.58
CA GLY A 105 -29.23 -9.01 58.35
C GLY A 105 -29.67 -9.94 57.24
N SER A 106 -30.53 -9.46 56.36
CA SER A 106 -30.95 -10.11 55.11
C SER A 106 -29.77 -10.57 54.25
N SER A 107 -29.54 -11.89 54.10
CA SER A 107 -28.91 -12.46 52.90
C SER A 107 -29.35 -13.92 52.77
N GLY A 108 -30.08 -14.21 51.67
CA GLY A 108 -30.70 -15.51 51.39
C GLY A 108 -29.68 -16.60 51.10
N GLY A 109 -29.57 -17.54 52.01
CA GLY A 109 -28.93 -18.84 51.82
C GLY A 109 -29.98 -19.89 51.49
N GLY A 110 -30.48 -20.00 50.29
CA GLY A 110 -31.39 -21.05 49.85
C GLY A 110 -30.64 -22.11 49.07
N GLY A 111 -30.54 -23.35 49.62
CA GLY A 111 -30.28 -24.52 48.80
C GLY A 111 -31.29 -24.64 47.66
N MET A 112 -31.07 -25.54 46.69
CA MET A 112 -31.90 -25.69 45.50
C MET A 112 -33.39 -25.73 45.82
N ALA A 113 -33.78 -26.24 46.99
CA ALA A 113 -35.15 -26.21 47.53
C ALA A 113 -35.60 -24.77 47.90
N GLY A 114 -34.75 -23.95 48.48
CA GLY A 114 -35.06 -22.55 48.79
C GLY A 114 -35.12 -21.68 47.53
N MET A 115 -34.27 -21.95 46.53
CA MET A 115 -34.31 -21.28 45.24
C MET A 115 -35.58 -21.66 44.46
N MET A 116 -35.99 -22.93 44.48
CA MET A 116 -37.29 -23.37 43.93
C MET A 116 -38.47 -22.77 44.69
N ALA A 117 -38.41 -22.72 46.03
CA ALA A 117 -39.44 -22.09 46.83
C ALA A 117 -39.56 -20.59 46.52
N SER A 118 -38.47 -19.86 46.38
CA SER A 118 -38.51 -18.44 46.04
C SER A 118 -39.05 -18.14 44.64
N LEU A 119 -38.86 -19.06 43.69
CA LEU A 119 -39.43 -18.97 42.33
C LEU A 119 -40.91 -19.42 42.29
N MET A 120 -41.30 -20.40 43.10
CA MET A 120 -42.64 -20.97 43.08
C MET A 120 -43.60 -20.24 44.01
N ASN A 121 -43.16 -19.68 45.13
CA ASN A 121 -44.01 -18.98 46.07
C ASN A 121 -44.83 -17.83 45.46
N PRO A 122 -44.31 -16.95 44.59
CA PRO A 122 -45.13 -15.95 43.95
C PRO A 122 -46.21 -16.57 43.04
N ILE A 123 -45.85 -17.64 42.33
CA ILE A 123 -46.77 -18.34 41.42
C ILE A 123 -47.89 -19.04 42.24
N MET A 124 -47.53 -19.67 43.34
CA MET A 124 -48.47 -20.31 44.24
C MET A 124 -49.38 -19.31 44.97
N TYR A 125 -48.85 -18.12 45.28
CA TYR A 125 -49.69 -17.04 45.83
C TYR A 125 -50.76 -16.61 44.82
N TYR A 126 -50.39 -16.40 43.56
CA TYR A 126 -51.34 -16.05 42.48
C TYR A 126 -52.35 -17.16 42.19
N ILE A 127 -51.93 -18.43 42.25
CA ILE A 127 -52.83 -19.58 42.08
C ILE A 127 -53.79 -19.64 43.23
N ASN A 128 -53.37 -19.45 44.48
CA ASN A 128 -54.28 -19.43 45.66
C ASN A 128 -55.28 -18.26 45.59
N GLU A 129 -54.87 -17.10 45.09
CA GLU A 129 -55.76 -15.95 44.90
C GLU A 129 -56.83 -16.21 43.80
N LEU A 130 -56.42 -16.91 42.73
CA LEU A 130 -57.29 -17.29 41.63
C LEU A 130 -58.35 -18.35 42.08
N TYR A 131 -57.99 -19.23 43.02
CA TYR A 131 -58.88 -20.26 43.59
C TYR A 131 -59.66 -19.88 44.88
N ALA A 132 -59.34 -18.67 45.41
CA ALA A 132 -59.97 -18.16 46.64
C ALA A 132 -61.53 -18.07 46.56
N GLY A 133 -62.11 -18.07 45.33
CA GLY A 133 -63.53 -18.07 45.09
C GLY A 133 -64.16 -19.47 45.03
N THR A 134 -63.44 -20.56 45.07
CA THR A 134 -63.97 -21.96 44.88
C THR A 134 -64.06 -22.75 46.16
N GLY A 135 -63.69 -22.21 47.32
CA GLY A 135 -63.77 -22.85 48.64
C GLY A 135 -62.90 -24.07 48.91
N VAL A 136 -61.93 -24.33 47.97
CA VAL A 136 -60.89 -25.38 48.10
C VAL A 136 -59.52 -24.74 48.13
N PRO A 137 -58.93 -24.59 49.34
CA PRO A 137 -57.55 -24.08 49.37
C PRO A 137 -56.60 -25.14 48.84
N PHE A 138 -55.86 -24.80 47.74
CA PHE A 138 -54.72 -25.58 47.31
C PHE A 138 -53.54 -25.23 48.20
N VAL A 139 -53.36 -25.96 49.29
CA VAL A 139 -52.20 -25.87 50.16
C VAL A 139 -51.23 -26.95 49.69
N PRO A 140 -50.08 -26.57 49.14
CA PRO A 140 -49.04 -27.56 48.95
C PRO A 140 -48.64 -28.10 50.32
N TYR A 141 -48.77 -29.42 50.52
CA TYR A 141 -48.36 -30.10 51.72
C TYR A 141 -46.84 -29.92 51.88
N VAL A 142 -46.45 -29.03 52.76
CA VAL A 142 -45.11 -28.97 53.29
C VAL A 142 -45.13 -29.80 54.56
N ASP A 143 -44.53 -30.98 54.51
CA ASP A 143 -44.39 -31.82 55.71
C ASP A 143 -43.61 -31.01 56.78
N PRO A 144 -44.28 -30.64 57.90
CA PRO A 144 -43.65 -29.86 58.94
C PRO A 144 -42.53 -30.63 59.68
N ASP A 145 -42.45 -31.94 59.49
CA ASP A 145 -41.41 -32.79 60.11
C ASP A 145 -40.29 -33.23 59.13
N ALA A 146 -40.41 -32.90 57.85
CA ALA A 146 -39.41 -33.23 56.87
C ALA A 146 -38.00 -32.54 57.14
N GLY A 147 -37.91 -31.71 58.17
CA GLY A 147 -36.67 -31.03 58.60
C GLY A 147 -36.14 -31.49 59.92
N LYS A 148 -36.76 -32.46 60.66
CA LYS A 148 -36.42 -32.79 62.05
C LYS A 148 -35.53 -34.01 62.27
N GLU A 149 -35.32 -34.86 61.25
CA GLU A 149 -34.42 -36.00 61.39
C GLU A 149 -33.30 -35.97 60.34
N SER A 150 -32.38 -35.13 60.53
CA SER A 150 -30.99 -35.39 60.10
C SER A 150 -30.07 -34.38 60.73
N GLY A 151 -29.69 -34.60 61.97
CA GLY A 151 -28.56 -33.99 62.61
C GLY A 151 -27.24 -34.51 62.00
N GLY A 152 -27.13 -34.46 60.68
CA GLY A 152 -25.90 -34.76 59.98
C GLY A 152 -25.08 -33.49 59.87
N SER A 153 -23.89 -33.50 60.46
CA SER A 153 -22.84 -32.54 60.17
C SER A 153 -22.73 -32.38 58.65
N SER A 154 -23.08 -31.20 58.14
CA SER A 154 -22.99 -30.92 56.73
C SER A 154 -21.52 -30.84 56.33
N GLU A 155 -20.88 -32.00 56.14
CA GLU A 155 -19.55 -32.00 55.52
C GLU A 155 -19.73 -31.44 54.10
N PRO A 156 -18.82 -30.53 53.75
CA PRO A 156 -18.89 -29.92 52.43
C PRO A 156 -18.76 -31.02 51.35
N MET A 157 -19.79 -31.13 50.50
CA MET A 157 -19.74 -32.07 49.39
C MET A 157 -18.80 -31.52 48.30
N GLU A 158 -17.79 -32.29 47.94
CA GLU A 158 -16.89 -31.94 46.83
C GLU A 158 -17.60 -32.15 45.51
N MET A 159 -17.83 -31.05 44.78
CA MET A 159 -18.41 -31.10 43.44
C MET A 159 -17.33 -31.10 42.35
N GLY A 160 -17.55 -31.86 41.28
CA GLY A 160 -16.65 -32.00 40.18
C GLY A 160 -15.73 -33.22 40.26
N ARG A 161 -15.06 -33.49 39.18
CA ARG A 161 -14.09 -34.60 39.07
C ARG A 161 -12.68 -34.03 38.89
N THR A 162 -11.68 -34.82 39.28
CA THR A 162 -10.28 -34.43 39.24
C THR A 162 -9.81 -34.20 37.80
N HIS A 163 -10.22 -35.05 36.89
CA HIS A 163 -9.90 -34.96 35.46
C HIS A 163 -11.15 -34.68 34.66
N SER A 164 -11.06 -33.71 33.75
CA SER A 164 -12.09 -33.38 32.77
C SER A 164 -11.49 -33.22 31.39
N ILE A 165 -12.08 -33.91 30.41
CA ILE A 165 -11.75 -33.69 28.99
C ILE A 165 -13.04 -33.27 28.28
N THR A 166 -12.90 -32.21 27.53
CA THR A 166 -13.98 -31.71 26.67
C THR A 166 -13.47 -31.63 25.23
N PHE A 167 -14.15 -32.25 24.31
CA PHE A 167 -13.99 -32.04 22.87
C PHE A 167 -15.26 -31.43 22.32
N GLY A 168 -15.13 -30.38 21.50
CA GLY A 168 -16.27 -29.70 20.93
C GLY A 168 -16.09 -29.25 19.51
N LEU A 169 -17.19 -29.25 18.77
CA LEU A 169 -17.33 -28.53 17.52
C LEU A 169 -18.31 -27.39 17.77
N SER A 170 -17.93 -26.17 17.37
CA SER A 170 -18.84 -25.03 17.40
C SER A 170 -18.91 -24.39 16.02
N ALA A 171 -20.11 -23.98 15.64
CA ALA A 171 -20.35 -23.21 14.44
C ALA A 171 -21.15 -21.96 14.79
N GLN A 172 -20.73 -20.83 14.24
CA GLN A 172 -21.43 -19.56 14.39
C GLN A 172 -21.57 -18.89 13.04
N MET A 173 -22.77 -18.38 12.76
CA MET A 173 -23.09 -17.66 11.53
C MET A 173 -23.86 -16.38 11.87
N PRO A 174 -23.38 -15.20 11.47
CA PRO A 174 -24.14 -13.96 11.61
C PRO A 174 -25.31 -13.98 10.62
N LEU A 175 -26.55 -13.83 11.11
CA LEU A 175 -27.75 -13.72 10.28
C LEU A 175 -28.10 -12.27 9.97
N VAL A 176 -27.97 -11.39 10.98
CA VAL A 176 -28.18 -9.95 10.83
C VAL A 176 -27.04 -9.23 11.53
N ASN A 177 -26.22 -8.55 10.76
CA ASN A 177 -25.14 -7.70 11.26
C ASN A 177 -24.87 -6.56 10.26
N PHE A 178 -25.51 -5.41 10.50
CA PHE A 178 -25.36 -4.23 9.63
C PHE A 178 -23.94 -3.68 9.59
N GLN A 179 -23.22 -3.75 10.72
CA GLN A 179 -21.81 -3.34 10.79
C GLN A 179 -20.94 -4.21 9.87
N LEU A 180 -21.18 -5.53 9.85
CA LEU A 180 -20.45 -6.44 8.97
C LEU A 180 -20.74 -6.14 7.49
N TRP A 181 -21.97 -5.86 7.12
CA TRP A 181 -22.30 -5.53 5.74
C TRP A 181 -21.64 -4.23 5.27
N GLU A 182 -21.55 -3.23 6.13
CA GLU A 182 -20.84 -1.99 5.79
C GLU A 182 -19.31 -2.20 5.74
N SER A 183 -18.77 -3.07 6.59
CA SER A 183 -17.34 -3.44 6.50
C SER A 183 -16.99 -4.14 5.18
N LEU A 184 -17.91 -4.94 4.61
CA LEU A 184 -17.73 -5.56 3.29
C LEU A 184 -17.69 -4.51 2.17
N ARG A 185 -18.50 -3.45 2.27
CA ARG A 185 -18.42 -2.34 1.32
C ARG A 185 -17.11 -1.58 1.45
N LEU A 186 -16.64 -1.35 2.68
CA LEU A 186 -15.36 -0.72 2.95
C LEU A 186 -14.18 -1.47 2.29
N THR A 187 -14.21 -2.81 2.28
CA THR A 187 -13.18 -3.59 1.55
C THR A 187 -13.26 -3.42 0.04
N GLY A 188 -14.43 -3.06 -0.50
CA GLY A 188 -14.57 -2.66 -1.91
C GLY A 188 -13.83 -1.36 -2.20
N ASP A 189 -14.04 -0.34 -1.35
CA ASP A 189 -13.37 0.96 -1.48
C ASP A 189 -11.85 0.84 -1.32
N GLN A 190 -11.36 -0.10 -0.50
CA GLN A 190 -9.92 -0.41 -0.40
C GLN A 190 -9.34 -0.92 -1.73
N VAL A 191 -10.09 -1.71 -2.50
CA VAL A 191 -9.69 -2.14 -3.85
C VAL A 191 -9.63 -0.93 -4.79
N GLU A 192 -10.64 -0.05 -4.76
CA GLU A 192 -10.66 1.16 -5.59
C GLU A 192 -9.49 2.10 -5.25
N LEU A 193 -9.17 2.26 -3.96
CA LEU A 193 -7.99 3.01 -3.54
C LEU A 193 -6.70 2.39 -4.09
N ALA A 194 -6.56 1.06 -4.04
CA ALA A 194 -5.39 0.37 -4.60
C ALA A 194 -5.27 0.56 -6.12
N VAL A 195 -6.40 0.61 -6.85
CA VAL A 195 -6.42 0.91 -8.29
C VAL A 195 -5.91 2.32 -8.57
N GLU A 196 -6.36 3.32 -7.79
CA GLU A 196 -5.87 4.70 -7.97
C GLU A 196 -4.38 4.85 -7.57
N GLN A 197 -3.91 4.12 -6.56
CA GLN A 197 -2.48 4.05 -6.21
C GLN A 197 -1.64 3.39 -7.32
N ALA A 198 -2.15 2.35 -7.94
CA ALA A 198 -1.49 1.72 -9.09
C ALA A 198 -1.44 2.66 -10.31
N ARG A 199 -2.51 3.45 -10.52
CA ARG A 199 -2.52 4.51 -11.54
C ARG A 199 -1.45 5.56 -11.27
N GLU A 200 -1.31 6.03 -10.03
CA GLU A 200 -0.25 6.97 -9.66
C GLU A 200 1.15 6.38 -9.91
N SER A 201 1.37 5.12 -9.55
CA SER A 201 2.64 4.42 -9.82
C SER A 201 2.97 4.37 -11.31
N ARG A 202 1.97 4.12 -12.17
CA ARG A 202 2.15 4.13 -13.64
C ARG A 202 2.47 5.52 -14.16
N LEU A 203 1.73 6.56 -13.71
CA LEU A 203 1.99 7.95 -14.08
C LEU A 203 3.39 8.40 -13.65
N GLY A 204 3.80 8.05 -12.42
CA GLY A 204 5.15 8.32 -11.91
C GLY A 204 6.24 7.61 -12.72
N THR A 205 5.99 6.36 -13.11
CA THR A 205 6.91 5.58 -13.97
C THR A 205 7.03 6.22 -15.35
N VAL A 206 5.91 6.63 -15.97
CA VAL A 206 5.91 7.34 -17.27
C VAL A 206 6.75 8.62 -17.19
N ALA A 207 6.54 9.43 -16.15
CA ALA A 207 7.32 10.68 -15.96
C ALA A 207 8.82 10.38 -15.76
N SER A 208 9.14 9.36 -14.94
CA SER A 208 10.55 8.97 -14.69
C SER A 208 11.25 8.45 -15.95
N VAL A 209 10.53 7.66 -16.79
CA VAL A 209 11.07 7.18 -18.08
C VAL A 209 11.31 8.35 -19.03
N LYS A 210 10.34 9.28 -19.17
CA LYS A 210 10.51 10.49 -19.97
C LYS A 210 11.72 11.28 -19.51
N GLN A 211 11.87 11.51 -18.20
CA GLN A 211 13.00 12.22 -17.62
C GLN A 211 14.33 11.53 -17.93
N ALA A 212 14.43 10.22 -17.73
CA ALA A 212 15.65 9.45 -18.03
C ALA A 212 15.96 9.46 -19.52
N TYR A 213 14.96 9.29 -20.38
CA TYR A 213 15.12 9.29 -21.84
C TYR A 213 15.65 10.63 -22.35
N TYR A 214 15.01 11.74 -21.97
CA TYR A 214 15.47 13.08 -22.34
C TYR A 214 16.83 13.42 -21.72
N GLY A 215 17.11 12.88 -20.52
CA GLY A 215 18.44 12.98 -19.90
C GLY A 215 19.54 12.33 -20.72
N ILE A 216 19.27 11.20 -21.36
CA ILE A 216 20.22 10.54 -22.27
C ILE A 216 20.43 11.38 -23.53
N LEU A 217 19.35 11.91 -24.13
CA LEU A 217 19.46 12.76 -25.31
C LEU A 217 20.31 14.01 -25.01
N PHE A 218 20.07 14.65 -23.84
CA PHE A 218 20.88 15.79 -23.40
C PHE A 218 22.35 15.40 -23.17
N ALA A 219 22.62 14.27 -22.51
CA ALA A 219 23.99 13.79 -22.28
C ALA A 219 24.72 13.50 -23.61
N LYS A 220 24.01 12.90 -24.58
CA LYS A 220 24.57 12.66 -25.93
C LYS A 220 24.90 13.96 -26.65
N GLU A 221 24.06 14.98 -26.58
CA GLU A 221 24.36 16.29 -27.17
C GLU A 221 25.56 16.97 -26.46
N ALA A 222 25.64 16.88 -25.13
CA ALA A 222 26.80 17.38 -24.40
C ALA A 222 28.07 16.63 -24.79
N TYR A 223 28.04 15.31 -24.91
CA TYR A 223 29.19 14.52 -25.40
C TYR A 223 29.61 14.95 -26.79
N LYS A 224 28.70 15.15 -27.73
CA LYS A 224 28.94 15.60 -29.07
C LYS A 224 29.64 17.00 -29.12
N VAL A 225 29.16 17.91 -28.24
CA VAL A 225 29.78 19.24 -28.09
C VAL A 225 31.18 19.12 -27.56
N TYR A 226 31.44 18.38 -26.47
CA TYR A 226 32.79 18.24 -25.89
C TYR A 226 33.76 17.45 -26.80
N ASN A 227 33.25 16.47 -27.56
CA ASN A 227 34.04 15.79 -28.58
C ASN A 227 34.50 16.77 -29.68
N SER A 228 33.60 17.64 -30.15
CA SER A 228 33.96 18.69 -31.11
C SER A 228 35.02 19.66 -30.55
N VAL A 229 34.92 20.04 -29.28
CA VAL A 229 35.94 20.88 -28.62
C VAL A 229 37.29 20.17 -28.55
N TYR A 230 37.31 18.88 -28.21
CA TYR A 230 38.57 18.10 -28.21
C TYR A 230 39.15 17.98 -29.61
N GLU A 231 38.36 17.64 -30.62
CA GLU A 231 38.82 17.55 -32.03
C GLU A 231 39.36 18.89 -32.51
N ASN A 232 38.71 20.01 -32.23
CA ASN A 232 39.19 21.36 -32.54
C ASN A 232 40.49 21.70 -31.82
N ALA A 233 40.60 21.34 -30.52
CA ALA A 233 41.85 21.57 -29.79
C ALA A 233 43.03 20.79 -30.38
N VAL A 234 42.82 19.54 -30.81
CA VAL A 234 43.85 18.73 -31.48
C VAL A 234 44.24 19.34 -32.81
N GLU A 235 43.29 19.80 -33.62
CA GLU A 235 43.57 20.44 -34.91
C GLU A 235 44.27 21.79 -34.70
N ASN A 236 43.88 22.60 -33.72
CA ASN A 236 44.52 23.84 -33.35
C ASN A 236 45.99 23.63 -32.87
N PHE A 237 46.23 22.56 -32.10
CA PHE A 237 47.58 22.15 -31.71
C PHE A 237 48.42 21.79 -32.94
N ARG A 238 47.90 20.96 -33.84
CA ARG A 238 48.57 20.57 -35.08
C ARG A 238 48.96 21.80 -35.96
N LEU A 239 48.04 22.73 -36.14
CA LEU A 239 48.27 23.97 -36.87
C LEU A 239 49.32 24.86 -36.19
N THR A 240 49.29 24.99 -34.86
CA THR A 240 50.23 25.74 -34.06
C THR A 240 51.62 25.12 -34.13
N GLU A 241 51.74 23.80 -34.09
CA GLU A 241 52.97 23.05 -34.22
C GLU A 241 53.60 23.28 -35.61
N MET A 242 52.81 23.20 -36.67
CA MET A 242 53.32 23.53 -38.04
C MET A 242 53.80 24.97 -38.15
N ARG A 243 53.10 25.91 -37.51
CA ARG A 243 53.55 27.35 -37.50
C ARG A 243 54.78 27.57 -36.64
N TYR A 244 54.94 26.88 -35.54
CA TYR A 244 56.18 26.94 -34.72
C TYR A 244 57.37 26.38 -35.48
N ASN A 245 57.25 25.26 -36.15
CA ASN A 245 58.30 24.68 -36.97
C ASN A 245 58.66 25.56 -38.16
N ALA A 246 57.76 26.40 -38.64
CA ALA A 246 57.98 27.41 -39.66
C ALA A 246 58.45 28.76 -39.09
N ALA A 247 58.80 28.84 -37.80
CA ALA A 247 59.18 30.05 -37.06
C ALA A 247 58.14 31.19 -37.12
N LYS A 248 56.80 30.82 -37.25
CA LYS A 248 55.64 31.74 -37.31
C LYS A 248 54.81 31.76 -36.08
N ALA A 249 55.10 30.93 -35.07
CA ALA A 249 54.46 30.92 -33.78
C ALA A 249 55.50 30.85 -32.66
N SER A 250 55.11 31.30 -31.44
CA SER A 250 55.99 31.26 -30.28
C SER A 250 55.93 29.88 -29.58
N GLU A 251 56.97 29.55 -28.80
CA GLU A 251 56.94 28.35 -27.91
C GLU A 251 55.86 28.46 -26.90
N LEU A 252 55.47 29.66 -26.47
CA LEU A 252 54.33 29.91 -25.59
C LEU A 252 53.00 29.46 -26.23
N ASP A 253 52.81 29.78 -27.52
CA ASP A 253 51.63 29.41 -28.26
C ASP A 253 51.54 27.88 -28.42
N LEU A 254 52.66 27.22 -28.73
CA LEU A 254 52.71 25.77 -28.82
C LEU A 254 52.42 25.11 -27.49
N THR A 255 52.99 25.61 -26.41
CA THR A 255 52.73 25.06 -25.06
C THR A 255 51.31 25.27 -24.62
N ARG A 256 50.68 26.42 -24.91
CA ARG A 256 49.27 26.69 -24.68
C ARG A 256 48.37 25.78 -25.49
N ALA A 257 48.63 25.58 -26.77
CA ALA A 257 47.84 24.68 -27.60
C ALA A 257 47.89 23.24 -27.07
N LYS A 258 49.06 22.76 -26.63
CA LYS A 258 49.21 21.45 -25.98
C LYS A 258 48.43 21.37 -24.67
N ALA A 259 48.44 22.41 -23.84
CA ALA A 259 47.71 22.49 -22.60
C ALA A 259 46.19 22.47 -22.85
N ASN A 260 45.69 23.12 -23.91
CA ASN A 260 44.28 23.11 -24.27
C ASN A 260 43.76 21.69 -24.64
N VAL A 261 44.57 20.94 -25.42
CA VAL A 261 44.24 19.52 -25.71
C VAL A 261 44.12 18.74 -24.40
N ALA A 262 45.10 18.88 -23.50
CA ALA A 262 45.08 18.20 -22.21
C ALA A 262 43.89 18.61 -21.34
N ALA A 263 43.45 19.87 -21.38
CA ALA A 263 42.32 20.41 -20.65
C ALA A 263 40.96 19.94 -21.23
N ALA A 264 40.87 19.62 -22.52
CA ALA A 264 39.64 19.12 -23.15
C ALA A 264 39.35 17.65 -22.80
N ILE A 265 40.39 16.83 -22.54
CA ILE A 265 40.26 15.38 -22.28
C ILE A 265 39.34 15.07 -21.08
N PRO A 266 39.50 15.69 -19.90
CA PRO A 266 38.62 15.39 -18.76
C PRO A 266 37.14 15.68 -19.05
N ASN A 267 36.84 16.76 -19.78
CA ASN A 267 35.48 17.15 -20.12
C ASN A 267 34.85 16.12 -21.08
N LEU A 268 35.61 15.61 -22.06
CA LEU A 268 35.16 14.56 -22.97
C LEU A 268 34.83 13.27 -22.22
N TYR A 269 35.74 12.77 -21.37
CA TYR A 269 35.50 11.54 -20.61
C TYR A 269 34.39 11.69 -19.59
N ASN A 270 34.24 12.86 -18.97
CA ASN A 270 33.09 13.12 -18.06
C ASN A 270 31.77 13.09 -18.83
N ALA A 271 31.71 13.63 -20.04
CA ALA A 271 30.53 13.61 -20.88
C ALA A 271 30.22 12.18 -21.34
N GLU A 272 31.21 11.39 -21.73
CA GLU A 272 31.08 9.98 -22.09
C GLU A 272 30.51 9.17 -20.93
N ASN A 273 31.10 9.29 -19.74
CA ASN A 273 30.58 8.63 -18.54
C ASN A 273 29.16 9.07 -18.18
N SER A 274 28.79 10.33 -18.43
CA SER A 274 27.45 10.85 -18.21
C SER A 274 26.42 10.16 -19.10
N VAL A 275 26.78 9.86 -20.37
CA VAL A 275 25.92 9.10 -21.28
C VAL A 275 25.70 7.68 -20.75
N GLU A 276 26.78 7.02 -20.32
CA GLU A 276 26.68 5.65 -19.77
C GLU A 276 25.81 5.60 -18.52
N LEU A 277 26.03 6.52 -17.56
CA LEU A 277 25.22 6.61 -16.35
C LEU A 277 23.74 6.89 -16.65
N ALA A 278 23.46 7.78 -17.61
CA ALA A 278 22.09 8.07 -18.02
C ALA A 278 21.41 6.84 -18.64
N LEU A 279 22.13 6.03 -19.43
CA LEU A 279 21.64 4.76 -19.96
C LEU A 279 21.33 3.75 -18.82
N TRP A 280 22.19 3.67 -17.82
CA TRP A 280 21.95 2.81 -16.65
C TRP A 280 20.73 3.26 -15.84
N GLN A 281 20.53 4.57 -15.67
CA GLN A 281 19.34 5.11 -15.02
C GLN A 281 18.05 4.74 -15.79
N LEU A 282 18.07 4.84 -17.14
CA LEU A 282 16.93 4.42 -17.94
C LEU A 282 16.63 2.92 -17.77
N LYS A 283 17.66 2.06 -17.83
CA LYS A 283 17.53 0.62 -17.59
C LYS A 283 16.92 0.33 -16.22
N ALA A 284 17.39 1.00 -15.18
CA ALA A 284 16.87 0.86 -13.82
C ALA A 284 15.40 1.28 -13.71
N VAL A 285 15.02 2.41 -14.32
CA VAL A 285 13.62 2.89 -14.34
C VAL A 285 12.74 1.97 -15.18
N MET A 286 13.22 1.41 -16.28
CA MET A 286 12.46 0.42 -17.06
C MET A 286 12.35 -0.93 -16.37
N GLY A 287 13.16 -1.22 -15.35
CA GLY A 287 13.17 -2.53 -14.68
C GLY A 287 13.80 -3.65 -15.50
N VAL A 288 14.66 -3.30 -16.47
CA VAL A 288 15.39 -4.27 -17.29
C VAL A 288 16.81 -4.50 -16.76
N ASP A 289 17.43 -5.61 -17.19
CA ASP A 289 18.79 -5.94 -16.79
C ASP A 289 19.77 -4.82 -17.18
N LEU A 290 20.61 -4.43 -16.23
CA LEU A 290 21.63 -3.36 -16.40
C LEU A 290 22.69 -3.72 -17.44
N GLU A 291 22.98 -4.99 -17.63
CA GLU A 291 23.94 -5.49 -18.61
C GLU A 291 23.38 -5.53 -20.03
N ARG A 292 22.07 -5.36 -20.23
CA ARG A 292 21.46 -5.34 -21.55
C ARG A 292 21.98 -4.17 -22.37
N ASN A 293 22.45 -4.44 -23.59
CA ASN A 293 22.98 -3.39 -24.46
C ASN A 293 21.83 -2.64 -25.15
N ILE A 294 21.49 -1.47 -24.61
CA ILE A 294 20.45 -0.59 -25.18
C ILE A 294 21.01 0.76 -25.58
N ASP A 295 20.32 1.40 -26.50
CA ASP A 295 20.52 2.82 -26.84
C ASP A 295 19.18 3.48 -27.12
N VAL A 296 19.14 4.81 -27.17
CA VAL A 296 17.93 5.59 -27.47
C VAL A 296 18.00 6.21 -28.85
N ALA A 297 16.86 6.24 -29.53
CA ALA A 297 16.68 6.87 -30.83
C ALA A 297 16.39 8.38 -30.68
N GLY A 298 16.55 9.12 -31.78
CA GLY A 298 16.20 10.54 -31.87
C GLY A 298 17.25 11.47 -31.32
N THR A 299 16.96 12.75 -31.42
CA THR A 299 17.77 13.86 -30.95
C THR A 299 16.93 14.83 -30.12
N LEU A 300 17.59 15.58 -29.24
CA LEU A 300 16.88 16.56 -28.40
C LEU A 300 16.25 17.68 -29.24
N GLU A 301 16.84 18.01 -30.39
CA GLU A 301 16.40 19.08 -31.30
C GLU A 301 15.04 18.79 -31.95
N GLU A 302 14.68 17.51 -32.12
CA GLU A 302 13.36 17.08 -32.65
C GLU A 302 12.20 17.58 -31.78
N TYR A 303 12.44 17.77 -30.48
CA TYR A 303 11.46 18.25 -29.53
C TYR A 303 11.35 19.79 -29.50
N ALA A 304 12.28 20.52 -30.10
CA ALA A 304 12.25 21.98 -30.16
C ALA A 304 11.01 22.52 -30.88
N GLY A 305 10.56 21.80 -31.93
CA GLY A 305 9.37 22.19 -32.68
C GLY A 305 8.06 22.11 -31.87
N GLN A 306 8.01 21.26 -30.85
CA GLN A 306 6.84 21.07 -29.99
C GLN A 306 6.70 22.16 -28.92
N MET A 307 7.76 22.96 -28.64
CA MET A 307 7.75 23.96 -27.56
C MET A 307 6.70 25.06 -27.74
N PHE A 308 6.28 25.33 -28.99
CA PHE A 308 5.38 26.44 -29.31
C PHE A 308 3.89 26.08 -29.30
N SER A 309 3.53 24.80 -29.31
CA SER A 309 2.13 24.34 -29.35
C SER A 309 1.54 24.04 -27.98
N ASP A 310 2.33 23.68 -26.98
CA ASP A 310 1.87 22.99 -25.79
C ASP A 310 1.52 23.87 -24.57
N ILE A 311 1.92 25.17 -24.58
CA ILE A 311 1.69 26.06 -23.42
C ILE A 311 0.21 26.46 -23.29
N ALA A 312 -0.51 26.58 -24.42
CA ALA A 312 -1.90 27.01 -24.44
C ALA A 312 -2.87 26.00 -23.80
N GLU A 313 -2.50 24.72 -23.76
CA GLU A 313 -3.36 23.66 -23.19
C GLU A 313 -3.30 23.60 -21.66
N GLY A 314 -2.27 24.16 -21.03
CA GLY A 314 -2.07 24.10 -19.58
C GLY A 314 -2.81 25.18 -18.77
N GLU A 315 -3.18 26.30 -19.40
CA GLU A 315 -3.92 27.39 -18.73
C GLU A 315 -5.40 27.04 -18.60
N GLY A 316 -5.82 26.58 -17.41
CA GLY A 316 -7.19 26.19 -17.11
C GLY A 316 -7.44 24.68 -17.04
N ALA A 317 -6.39 23.89 -17.08
CA ALA A 317 -6.48 22.43 -16.96
C ALA A 317 -7.16 22.00 -15.65
N SER A 318 -8.15 21.09 -15.77
CA SER A 318 -8.82 20.50 -14.62
C SER A 318 -7.90 19.55 -13.86
N LEU A 319 -8.01 19.57 -12.52
CA LEU A 319 -7.34 18.62 -11.64
C LEU A 319 -8.12 17.30 -11.44
N ASP A 320 -9.25 17.10 -12.12
CA ASP A 320 -10.11 15.92 -11.97
C ASP A 320 -9.39 14.62 -12.35
N GLY A 321 -8.37 14.71 -13.22
CA GLY A 321 -7.49 13.61 -13.59
C GLY A 321 -6.42 13.28 -12.56
N ASN A 322 -6.16 14.16 -11.58
CA ASN A 322 -5.06 13.99 -10.64
C ASN A 322 -5.29 12.80 -9.70
N SER A 323 -4.35 11.84 -9.70
CA SER A 323 -4.45 10.60 -8.93
C SER A 323 -4.42 10.84 -7.43
N GLN A 324 -3.64 11.81 -6.93
CA GLN A 324 -3.57 12.14 -5.50
C GLN A 324 -4.91 12.67 -4.97
N LEU A 325 -5.58 13.55 -5.72
CA LEU A 325 -6.90 14.07 -5.32
C LEU A 325 -7.97 12.96 -5.37
N ARG A 326 -7.90 12.05 -6.33
CA ARG A 326 -8.80 10.89 -6.40
C ARG A 326 -8.58 9.94 -5.23
N GLN A 327 -7.33 9.68 -4.83
CA GLN A 327 -7.04 8.89 -3.64
C GLN A 327 -7.59 9.53 -2.37
N LEU A 328 -7.45 10.84 -2.19
CA LEU A 328 -8.02 11.57 -1.05
C LEU A 328 -9.55 11.50 -1.07
N ALA A 329 -10.19 11.60 -2.24
CA ALA A 329 -11.63 11.44 -2.37
C ALA A 329 -12.09 10.03 -1.99
N GLN A 330 -11.34 9.00 -2.39
CA GLN A 330 -11.62 7.62 -2.03
C GLN A 330 -11.45 7.37 -0.52
N GLN A 331 -10.42 7.97 0.09
CA GLN A 331 -10.22 7.93 1.54
C GLN A 331 -11.37 8.62 2.30
N ALA A 332 -11.91 9.72 1.78
CA ALA A 332 -13.07 10.39 2.37
C ALA A 332 -14.33 9.51 2.33
N GLU A 333 -14.56 8.79 1.22
CA GLU A 333 -15.65 7.82 1.13
C GLU A 333 -15.47 6.68 2.14
N MET A 334 -14.24 6.16 2.31
CA MET A 334 -13.92 5.14 3.30
C MET A 334 -14.19 5.62 4.74
N LEU A 335 -13.83 6.85 5.10
CA LEU A 335 -14.15 7.45 6.41
C LEU A 335 -15.66 7.62 6.60
N SER A 336 -16.39 8.02 5.55
CA SER A 336 -17.84 8.13 5.61
C SER A 336 -18.51 6.77 5.86
N ARG A 337 -18.00 5.69 5.25
CA ARG A 337 -18.44 4.32 5.53
C ARG A 337 -18.07 3.87 6.93
N GLN A 338 -16.89 4.22 7.42
CA GLN A 338 -16.47 3.93 8.79
C GLN A 338 -17.39 4.59 9.82
N ILE A 339 -17.82 5.83 9.57
CA ILE A 339 -18.84 6.50 10.40
C ILE A 339 -20.15 5.71 10.38
N ARG A 340 -20.64 5.30 9.20
CA ARG A 340 -21.85 4.47 9.08
C ARG A 340 -21.69 3.13 9.81
N MET A 341 -20.53 2.48 9.67
CA MET A 341 -20.23 1.24 10.36
C MET A 341 -20.30 1.40 11.89
N GLN A 342 -19.76 2.52 12.42
CA GLN A 342 -19.81 2.84 13.85
C GLN A 342 -21.25 3.20 14.30
N GLN A 343 -22.05 3.82 13.45
CA GLN A 343 -23.50 4.04 13.71
C GLN A 343 -24.26 2.74 13.77
N TYR A 344 -23.97 1.79 12.86
CA TYR A 344 -24.59 0.47 12.86
C TYR A 344 -24.20 -0.39 14.07
N ALA A 345 -23.12 -0.04 14.79
CA ALA A 345 -22.77 -0.68 16.07
C ALA A 345 -23.78 -0.43 17.20
N TYR A 346 -24.77 0.46 17.01
CA TYR A 346 -25.91 0.63 17.91
C TYR A 346 -27.06 -0.34 17.60
N LEU A 347 -27.06 -0.97 16.43
CA LEU A 347 -28.15 -1.87 16.02
C LEU A 347 -27.98 -3.26 16.61
N PRO A 348 -29.10 -3.99 16.83
CA PRO A 348 -29.04 -5.38 17.26
C PRO A 348 -28.32 -6.28 16.26
N THR A 349 -27.62 -7.28 16.77
CA THR A 349 -27.03 -8.34 15.97
C THR A 349 -27.65 -9.68 16.29
N LEU A 350 -27.93 -10.49 15.26
CA LEU A 350 -28.51 -11.82 15.37
C LEU A 350 -27.54 -12.84 14.77
N ALA A 351 -27.21 -13.87 15.53
CA ALA A 351 -26.37 -14.97 15.09
C ALA A 351 -27.02 -16.33 15.34
N LEU A 352 -26.82 -17.26 14.41
CA LEU A 352 -27.11 -18.67 14.58
C LEU A 352 -25.89 -19.33 15.19
N THR A 353 -26.07 -20.07 16.27
CA THR A 353 -25.00 -20.82 16.95
C THR A 353 -25.34 -22.30 16.96
N PHE A 354 -24.37 -23.13 16.73
CA PHE A 354 -24.45 -24.57 16.88
C PHE A 354 -23.23 -25.03 17.68
N SER A 355 -23.49 -25.91 18.67
CA SER A 355 -22.40 -26.57 19.41
C SER A 355 -22.70 -28.05 19.56
N TYR A 356 -21.65 -28.83 19.37
CA TYR A 356 -21.67 -30.26 19.63
C TYR A 356 -20.42 -30.60 20.47
N SER A 357 -20.64 -31.14 21.66
CA SER A 357 -19.53 -31.41 22.57
C SER A 357 -19.60 -32.79 23.19
N TYR A 358 -18.44 -33.37 23.40
CA TYR A 358 -18.24 -34.55 24.23
C TYR A 358 -17.51 -34.14 25.50
N LEU A 359 -18.11 -34.39 26.63
CA LEU A 359 -17.55 -34.19 27.95
C LEU A 359 -17.30 -35.53 28.60
N THR A 360 -16.16 -35.71 29.22
CA THR A 360 -15.90 -36.80 30.14
C THR A 360 -15.22 -36.30 31.38
N GLN A 361 -15.57 -36.90 32.53
CA GLN A 361 -15.01 -36.51 33.82
C GLN A 361 -14.75 -37.77 34.67
N SER A 362 -13.59 -37.82 35.34
CA SER A 362 -13.23 -38.93 36.21
C SER A 362 -12.28 -38.48 37.32
N ASP A 363 -12.28 -39.19 38.45
CA ASP A 363 -11.32 -38.96 39.52
C ASP A 363 -10.03 -39.80 39.32
N ILE A 364 -10.08 -40.79 38.46
CA ILE A 364 -8.97 -41.68 38.13
C ILE A 364 -8.58 -41.51 36.68
N PHE A 365 -7.30 -41.34 36.38
CA PHE A 365 -6.81 -41.26 35.02
C PHE A 365 -6.73 -42.65 34.36
N ASN A 366 -7.92 -43.14 33.89
CA ASN A 366 -8.02 -44.38 33.14
C ASN A 366 -9.00 -44.19 31.95
N LEU A 367 -8.45 -43.92 30.79
CA LEU A 367 -9.24 -43.61 29.58
C LEU A 367 -10.21 -44.72 29.16
N SER A 368 -9.95 -45.98 29.53
CA SER A 368 -10.79 -47.10 29.16
C SER A 368 -12.13 -47.16 29.96
N GLN A 369 -12.16 -46.51 31.10
CA GLN A 369 -13.34 -46.47 31.99
C GLN A 369 -14.13 -45.13 31.93
N TRP A 370 -13.62 -44.16 31.14
CA TRP A 370 -14.29 -42.86 31.06
C TRP A 370 -15.59 -42.95 30.29
N LYS A 371 -16.64 -42.44 30.86
CA LYS A 371 -17.96 -42.29 30.22
C LYS A 371 -18.01 -40.95 29.49
N TRP A 372 -18.35 -40.99 28.23
CA TRP A 372 -18.48 -39.83 27.38
C TRP A 372 -19.93 -39.38 27.29
N PHE A 373 -20.18 -38.12 27.53
CA PHE A 373 -21.49 -37.50 27.48
C PHE A 373 -21.58 -36.59 26.28
N PRO A 374 -22.29 -36.96 25.21
CA PRO A 374 -22.55 -36.11 24.09
C PRO A 374 -23.59 -35.05 24.44
N SER A 375 -23.37 -33.82 23.94
CA SER A 375 -24.34 -32.73 24.05
C SER A 375 -24.38 -31.98 22.74
N SER A 376 -25.57 -31.61 22.26
CA SER A 376 -25.72 -30.78 21.06
C SER A 376 -26.74 -29.69 21.33
N THR A 377 -26.43 -28.47 20.89
CA THR A 377 -27.29 -27.31 21.06
C THR A 377 -27.29 -26.50 19.78
N ILE A 378 -28.44 -26.09 19.31
CA ILE A 378 -28.63 -25.07 18.30
C ILE A 378 -29.40 -23.92 18.92
N GLY A 379 -28.99 -22.70 18.65
CA GLY A 379 -29.60 -21.52 19.25
C GLY A 379 -29.49 -20.29 18.36
N LEU A 380 -30.36 -19.34 18.62
CA LEU A 380 -30.29 -17.99 18.09
C LEU A 380 -29.82 -17.06 19.19
N SER A 381 -28.77 -16.33 18.95
CA SER A 381 -28.21 -15.32 19.86
C SER A 381 -28.57 -13.94 19.35
N LEU A 382 -29.36 -13.18 20.07
CA LEU A 382 -29.68 -11.78 19.84
C LEU A 382 -28.88 -10.92 20.83
N SER A 383 -28.03 -10.05 20.32
CA SER A 383 -27.27 -9.09 21.14
C SER A 383 -27.75 -7.68 20.83
N ILE A 384 -28.21 -6.97 21.86
CA ILE A 384 -28.67 -5.57 21.77
C ILE A 384 -27.78 -4.74 22.68
N PRO A 385 -26.91 -3.89 22.11
CA PRO A 385 -26.00 -3.07 22.90
C PRO A 385 -26.73 -1.85 23.45
N ILE A 386 -27.06 -1.85 24.76
CA ILE A 386 -27.83 -0.78 25.43
C ILE A 386 -26.92 0.40 25.82
N PHE A 387 -25.82 0.14 26.50
CA PHE A 387 -24.92 1.19 27.01
C PHE A 387 -23.46 0.76 26.91
N SER A 388 -22.59 1.69 26.50
CA SER A 388 -21.14 1.46 26.31
C SER A 388 -20.28 2.57 26.95
N GLY A 389 -20.78 3.24 27.97
CA GLY A 389 -20.00 4.30 28.65
C GLY A 389 -19.61 5.49 27.76
N GLY A 390 -20.35 5.75 26.66
CA GLY A 390 -20.03 6.83 25.71
C GLY A 390 -18.98 6.46 24.64
N GLN A 391 -18.37 5.27 24.70
CA GLN A 391 -17.31 4.84 23.78
C GLN A 391 -17.71 5.00 22.31
N ARG A 392 -18.90 4.51 21.91
CA ARG A 392 -19.39 4.61 20.53
C ARG A 392 -19.61 6.05 20.08
N TYR A 393 -20.14 6.90 20.96
CA TYR A 393 -20.33 8.32 20.66
C TYR A 393 -18.99 9.01 20.36
N HIS A 394 -17.99 8.79 21.23
CA HIS A 394 -16.67 9.38 21.04
C HIS A 394 -15.94 8.80 19.82
N ALA A 395 -16.12 7.50 19.51
CA ALA A 395 -15.56 6.89 18.30
C ALA A 395 -16.11 7.57 17.03
N ILE A 396 -17.43 7.78 16.94
CA ILE A 396 -18.05 8.51 15.82
C ILE A 396 -17.51 9.94 15.73
N LYS A 397 -17.39 10.63 16.87
CA LYS A 397 -16.84 12.00 16.88
C LYS A 397 -15.38 12.04 16.43
N GLN A 398 -14.57 11.08 16.88
CA GLN A 398 -13.17 10.94 16.43
C GLN A 398 -13.07 10.75 14.93
N THR A 399 -13.87 9.84 14.35
CA THR A 399 -13.84 9.59 12.90
C THR A 399 -14.37 10.78 12.10
N ARG A 400 -15.32 11.57 12.65
CA ARG A 400 -15.74 12.83 12.00
C ARG A 400 -14.62 13.87 11.96
N VAL A 401 -13.89 14.04 13.07
CA VAL A 401 -12.71 14.92 13.08
C VAL A 401 -11.67 14.45 12.07
N GLN A 402 -11.44 13.14 11.93
CA GLN A 402 -10.55 12.59 10.90
C GLN A 402 -11.05 12.92 9.48
N ALA A 403 -12.36 12.91 9.24
CA ALA A 403 -12.92 13.33 7.95
C ALA A 403 -12.71 14.84 7.69
N ASP A 404 -12.94 15.69 8.70
CA ASP A 404 -12.67 17.12 8.61
C ASP A 404 -11.18 17.42 8.39
N GLU A 405 -10.27 16.67 9.04
CA GLU A 405 -8.82 16.74 8.81
C GLU A 405 -8.46 16.36 7.37
N LEU A 406 -9.09 15.32 6.81
CA LEU A 406 -8.86 14.89 5.44
C LEU A 406 -9.36 15.94 4.42
N ASP A 407 -10.47 16.60 4.68
CA ASP A 407 -10.96 17.69 3.82
C ASP A 407 -9.96 18.86 3.77
N LEU A 408 -9.38 19.22 4.91
CA LEU A 408 -8.31 20.23 4.96
C LEU A 408 -7.04 19.77 4.24
N GLN A 409 -6.68 18.50 4.36
CA GLN A 409 -5.55 17.92 3.62
C GLN A 409 -5.80 17.96 2.11
N ARG A 410 -7.02 17.66 1.66
CA ARG A 410 -7.42 17.74 0.25
C ARG A 410 -7.31 19.18 -0.27
N GLU A 411 -7.82 20.15 0.49
CA GLU A 411 -7.72 21.57 0.11
C GLU A 411 -6.26 22.03 0.00
N ASN A 412 -5.41 21.59 0.95
CA ASN A 412 -3.99 21.90 0.91
C ASN A 412 -3.29 21.21 -0.29
N ALA A 413 -3.60 19.94 -0.56
CA ALA A 413 -3.07 19.22 -1.71
C ALA A 413 -3.45 19.92 -3.03
N GLU A 414 -4.72 20.36 -3.18
CA GLU A 414 -5.17 21.11 -4.35
C GLU A 414 -4.38 22.42 -4.53
N ARG A 415 -4.13 23.16 -3.44
CA ARG A 415 -3.30 24.37 -3.49
C ARG A 415 -1.88 24.07 -3.96
N GLN A 416 -1.26 22.98 -3.42
CA GLN A 416 0.09 22.59 -3.82
C GLN A 416 0.17 22.15 -5.29
N LEU A 417 -0.83 21.39 -5.75
CA LEU A 417 -0.91 21.00 -7.16
C LEU A 417 -1.06 22.19 -8.08
N ARG A 418 -1.89 23.20 -7.74
CA ARG A 418 -2.02 24.44 -8.50
C ARG A 418 -0.70 25.23 -8.55
N ILE A 419 0.06 25.25 -7.44
CA ILE A 419 1.40 25.84 -7.41
C ILE A 419 2.35 25.07 -8.34
N GLY A 420 2.33 23.73 -8.28
CA GLY A 420 3.14 22.86 -9.15
C GLY A 420 2.84 23.07 -10.64
N ILE A 421 1.56 23.16 -11.02
CA ILE A 421 1.14 23.49 -12.39
C ILE A 421 1.70 24.86 -12.81
N ARG A 422 1.53 25.88 -11.97
CA ARG A 422 2.01 27.23 -12.27
C ARG A 422 3.53 27.26 -12.41
N GLN A 423 4.26 26.50 -11.58
CA GLN A 423 5.70 26.38 -11.67
C GLN A 423 6.13 25.69 -12.96
N SER A 424 5.48 24.59 -13.35
CA SER A 424 5.76 23.87 -14.59
C SER A 424 5.53 24.76 -15.81
N LEU A 425 4.39 25.45 -15.88
CA LEU A 425 4.07 26.40 -16.95
C LEU A 425 5.08 27.57 -17.00
N GLY A 426 5.47 28.13 -15.85
CA GLY A 426 6.47 29.18 -15.77
C GLY A 426 7.86 28.71 -16.22
N THR A 427 8.23 27.45 -15.89
CA THR A 427 9.49 26.83 -16.36
C THR A 427 9.44 26.60 -17.87
N MET A 428 8.32 26.14 -18.43
CA MET A 428 8.13 25.95 -19.87
C MET A 428 8.25 27.30 -20.62
N ASP A 429 7.57 28.36 -20.18
CA ASP A 429 7.68 29.71 -20.77
C ASP A 429 9.11 30.26 -20.72
N THR A 430 9.77 30.14 -19.55
CA THR A 430 11.16 30.54 -19.38
C THR A 430 12.10 29.75 -20.29
N ALA A 431 11.90 28.45 -20.39
CA ALA A 431 12.71 27.57 -21.24
C ALA A 431 12.56 27.93 -22.73
N MET A 432 11.34 28.27 -23.18
CA MET A 432 11.07 28.69 -24.54
C MET A 432 11.77 30.04 -24.86
N ARG A 433 11.64 31.03 -23.99
CA ARG A 433 12.32 32.31 -24.16
C ARG A 433 13.85 32.16 -24.13
N THR A 434 14.36 31.28 -23.26
CA THR A 434 15.79 30.97 -23.20
C THR A 434 16.25 30.27 -24.47
N TYR A 435 15.43 29.37 -25.04
CA TYR A 435 15.73 28.70 -26.31
C TYR A 435 15.86 29.70 -27.44
N ASP A 436 14.92 30.63 -27.61
CA ASP A 436 14.97 31.64 -28.69
C ASP A 436 16.22 32.54 -28.57
N ALA A 437 16.50 33.04 -27.36
CA ALA A 437 17.69 33.85 -27.11
C ALA A 437 18.99 33.05 -27.32
N SER A 438 19.06 31.81 -26.85
CA SER A 438 20.24 30.93 -26.99
C SER A 438 20.48 30.53 -28.45
N LYS A 439 19.42 30.36 -29.25
CA LYS A 439 19.50 30.05 -30.68
C LYS A 439 20.09 31.21 -31.47
N GLU A 440 19.71 32.46 -31.17
CA GLU A 440 20.27 33.65 -31.77
C GLU A 440 21.75 33.83 -31.34
N ALA A 441 22.03 33.61 -30.04
CA ALA A 441 23.40 33.63 -29.51
C ALA A 441 24.30 32.57 -30.18
N LEU A 442 23.74 31.34 -30.38
CA LEU A 442 24.46 30.27 -31.07
C LEU A 442 24.79 30.62 -32.50
N ALA A 443 23.86 31.16 -33.29
CA ALA A 443 24.07 31.58 -34.65
C ALA A 443 25.18 32.66 -34.74
N SER A 444 25.19 33.59 -33.78
CA SER A 444 26.22 34.61 -33.66
C SER A 444 27.59 34.04 -33.27
N ALA A 445 27.60 33.11 -32.31
CA ALA A 445 28.82 32.43 -31.85
C ALA A 445 29.44 31.54 -32.94
N GLU A 446 28.64 30.82 -33.73
CA GLU A 446 29.12 30.02 -34.87
C GLU A 446 29.80 30.90 -35.92
N LYS A 447 29.16 32.02 -36.28
CA LYS A 447 29.75 32.96 -37.20
C LYS A 447 31.03 33.58 -36.66
N ALA A 448 31.09 33.93 -35.39
CA ALA A 448 32.28 34.45 -34.73
C ALA A 448 33.41 33.41 -34.71
N TYR A 449 33.08 32.15 -34.44
CA TYR A 449 34.06 31.05 -34.45
C TYR A 449 34.66 30.84 -35.84
N ASP A 450 33.83 30.80 -36.89
CA ASP A 450 34.31 30.68 -38.28
C ASP A 450 35.27 31.81 -38.68
N ILE A 451 34.97 33.05 -38.25
CA ILE A 451 35.84 34.21 -38.49
C ILE A 451 37.13 34.06 -37.68
N ALA A 452 37.06 33.66 -36.41
CA ALA A 452 38.24 33.50 -35.54
C ALA A 452 39.17 32.39 -36.05
N VAL A 453 38.67 31.25 -36.52
CA VAL A 453 39.46 30.16 -37.13
C VAL A 453 40.20 30.67 -38.34
N LYS A 454 39.54 31.35 -39.29
CA LYS A 454 40.14 31.91 -40.49
C LYS A 454 41.18 32.98 -40.16
N SER A 455 40.90 33.87 -39.20
CA SER A 455 41.82 34.90 -38.74
C SER A 455 43.03 34.31 -38.07
N TYR A 456 42.90 33.27 -37.27
CA TYR A 456 44.01 32.56 -36.65
C TYR A 456 44.87 31.86 -37.72
N GLN A 457 44.26 31.15 -38.67
CA GLN A 457 44.97 30.50 -39.77
C GLN A 457 45.80 31.48 -40.59
N LEU A 458 45.29 32.71 -40.82
CA LEU A 458 45.98 33.78 -41.51
C LEU A 458 47.01 34.54 -40.61
N GLY A 459 47.14 34.20 -39.33
CA GLY A 459 48.02 34.87 -38.37
C GLY A 459 47.60 36.28 -37.96
N LYS A 460 46.33 36.62 -38.12
CA LYS A 460 45.71 37.91 -37.79
C LYS A 460 45.07 37.99 -36.40
N SER A 461 44.87 36.83 -35.73
CA SER A 461 44.38 36.73 -34.36
C SER A 461 45.24 35.81 -33.52
N THR A 462 45.15 35.91 -32.20
CA THR A 462 45.86 35.06 -31.24
C THR A 462 45.17 33.73 -30.97
N LEU A 463 45.90 32.73 -30.47
CA LEU A 463 45.31 31.47 -30.00
C LEU A 463 44.33 31.74 -28.86
N THR A 464 44.60 32.73 -28.01
CA THR A 464 43.72 33.11 -26.89
C THR A 464 42.37 33.64 -27.40
N ASP A 465 42.35 34.44 -28.45
CA ASP A 465 41.12 34.95 -29.07
C ASP A 465 40.27 33.79 -29.62
N LEU A 466 40.90 32.84 -30.34
CA LEU A 466 40.22 31.65 -30.85
C LEU A 466 39.61 30.81 -29.73
N ASN A 467 40.36 30.55 -28.66
CA ASN A 467 39.86 29.77 -27.51
C ASN A 467 38.69 30.46 -26.80
N ASN A 468 38.71 31.79 -26.66
CA ASN A 468 37.60 32.52 -26.04
C ASN A 468 36.31 32.42 -26.87
N VAL A 469 36.43 32.50 -28.19
CA VAL A 469 35.27 32.34 -29.08
C VAL A 469 34.78 30.89 -29.09
N GLU A 470 35.68 29.91 -29.05
CA GLU A 470 35.32 28.48 -28.92
C GLU A 470 34.58 28.19 -27.60
N LEU A 471 35.04 28.77 -26.50
CA LEU A 471 34.32 28.66 -25.20
C LEU A 471 32.92 29.24 -25.30
N THR A 472 32.75 30.41 -25.94
CA THR A 472 31.43 31.03 -26.15
C THR A 472 30.52 30.16 -27.02
N LEU A 473 31.06 29.57 -28.10
CA LEU A 473 30.34 28.65 -28.96
C LEU A 473 29.87 27.40 -28.17
N THR A 474 30.79 26.81 -27.40
CA THR A 474 30.52 25.64 -26.55
C THR A 474 29.38 25.94 -25.56
N GLN A 475 29.46 27.08 -24.86
CA GLN A 475 28.44 27.51 -23.91
C GLN A 475 27.07 27.74 -24.59
N SER A 476 27.06 28.36 -25.79
CA SER A 476 25.84 28.61 -26.54
C SER A 476 25.18 27.32 -27.03
N ARG A 477 25.97 26.33 -27.50
CA ARG A 477 25.44 25.02 -27.89
C ARG A 477 24.80 24.29 -26.70
N LEU A 478 25.50 24.24 -25.56
CA LEU A 478 24.96 23.64 -24.35
C LEU A 478 23.70 24.36 -23.82
N ALA A 479 23.66 25.72 -23.94
CA ALA A 479 22.52 26.51 -23.51
C ALA A 479 21.25 26.20 -24.32
N VAL A 480 21.36 25.99 -25.63
CA VAL A 480 20.23 25.57 -26.49
C VAL A 480 19.73 24.19 -26.05
N SER A 481 20.61 23.22 -25.91
CA SER A 481 20.25 21.87 -25.48
C SER A 481 19.62 21.86 -24.07
N GLN A 482 20.17 22.66 -23.14
CA GLN A 482 19.63 22.79 -21.78
C GLN A 482 18.21 23.41 -21.78
N ALA A 483 17.95 24.38 -22.63
CA ALA A 483 16.63 25.01 -22.74
C ALA A 483 15.59 24.00 -23.23
N ILE A 484 15.89 23.21 -24.27
CA ILE A 484 14.99 22.15 -24.75
C ILE A 484 14.76 21.12 -23.66
N TYR A 485 15.82 20.63 -22.99
CA TYR A 485 15.72 19.67 -21.91
C TYR A 485 14.84 20.18 -20.78
N ASN A 486 15.04 21.41 -20.32
CA ASN A 486 14.22 22.00 -19.26
C ASN A 486 12.74 22.06 -19.64
N PHE A 487 12.43 22.37 -20.90
CA PHE A 487 11.05 22.40 -21.40
C PHE A 487 10.40 21.02 -21.34
N VAL A 488 11.04 19.98 -21.93
CA VAL A 488 10.46 18.64 -22.00
C VAL A 488 10.30 18.00 -20.63
N ILE A 489 11.19 18.30 -19.68
CA ILE A 489 11.06 17.85 -18.28
C ILE A 489 9.91 18.55 -17.57
N ALA A 490 9.77 19.87 -17.73
CA ALA A 490 8.65 20.62 -17.15
C ALA A 490 7.31 20.14 -17.71
N LYS A 491 7.24 19.86 -19.03
CA LYS A 491 6.09 19.28 -19.68
C LYS A 491 5.73 17.90 -19.11
N ALA A 492 6.70 16.99 -18.97
CA ALA A 492 6.48 15.67 -18.38
C ALA A 492 5.96 15.74 -16.94
N GLY A 493 6.47 16.69 -16.13
CA GLY A 493 5.98 16.97 -14.79
C GLY A 493 4.55 17.53 -14.78
N LEU A 494 4.21 18.39 -15.72
CA LEU A 494 2.85 18.91 -15.88
C LEU A 494 1.85 17.81 -16.26
N GLU A 495 2.19 16.97 -17.22
CA GLU A 495 1.36 15.81 -17.65
C GLU A 495 1.12 14.84 -16.48
N GLN A 496 2.14 14.55 -15.68
CA GLN A 496 2.02 13.75 -14.47
C GLN A 496 1.06 14.39 -13.45
N THR A 497 1.21 15.71 -13.22
CA THR A 497 0.38 16.45 -12.26
C THR A 497 -1.09 16.49 -12.71
N LEU A 498 -1.36 16.61 -14.00
CA LEU A 498 -2.70 16.61 -14.58
C LEU A 498 -3.30 15.20 -14.67
N GLY A 499 -2.47 14.16 -14.54
CA GLY A 499 -2.91 12.76 -14.59
C GLY A 499 -3.24 12.29 -16.02
N TYR A 500 -2.50 12.76 -17.02
CA TYR A 500 -2.65 12.27 -18.39
C TYR A 500 -2.09 10.86 -18.53
N ASP A 501 -2.95 9.90 -18.83
CA ASP A 501 -2.57 8.50 -19.04
C ASP A 501 -1.93 8.31 -20.42
N PHE A 502 -0.79 7.65 -20.48
CA PHE A 502 -0.09 7.32 -21.74
C PHE A 502 -0.94 6.50 -22.71
N ASN A 503 -1.89 5.69 -22.21
CA ASN A 503 -2.76 4.82 -23.00
C ASN A 503 -4.08 5.49 -23.42
N ALA A 504 -4.29 6.78 -23.14
CA ALA A 504 -5.54 7.47 -23.46
C ALA A 504 -5.56 8.12 -24.86
N ASN A 505 -4.47 8.00 -25.65
CA ASN A 505 -4.35 8.52 -27.02
C ASN A 505 -4.21 7.38 -28.02
#